data_1e27220895cad304d478dbf3d5335a7c
#
_entry.id   1e27220895cad304d478dbf3d5335a7c
#
_cell.length_a   1.000
_cell.length_b   1.000
_cell.length_c   1.000
_cell.angle_alpha   90.00
_cell.angle_beta   90.00
_cell.angle_gamma   90.00
#
_symmetry.space_group_name_H-M   'P 1'
#
loop_
_entity.id
_entity.type
_entity.pdbx_description
1 polymer ?
#
loop_
_entity_poly.entity_id
_entity_poly.type
_entity_poly.pdbx_seq_one_letter_code
_entity_poly.pdbx_strand_id
1 'polypeptide(L)'
;MFFSDHGGVQWLVVFLGNPGLKYQNTRHNAGFLTANVVEKDCGVHIDRLRFHALTAQAELGGQKVLLMKPQTFMNNSGEAVAPAAKFYKVPPEHILVVSDEIHLQPGRLRIRTKGSAGGHNGLKSIIACLLSLIHISEPTRRVVIS
;
A
#
# COMPACT_ATOMS: atom_id res chain seq x y z
N MET A 1 12.29 -20.64 14.60
CA MET A 1 12.34 -20.11 14.30
C MET A 1 12.56 -19.54 13.85
N PHE A 2 12.68 -19.39 13.78
CA PHE A 2 12.83 -18.86 13.52
C PHE A 2 12.78 -18.18 12.82
N PHE A 3 12.82 -17.89 12.91
CA PHE A 3 12.73 -17.17 12.35
C PHE A 3 12.87 -16.74 11.43
N SER A 4 13.13 -16.50 11.98
CA SER A 4 13.15 -16.31 10.96
C SER A 4 12.75 -16.03 9.57
N ASP A 5 11.87 -16.08 8.95
CA ASP A 5 11.23 -15.72 7.73
C ASP A 5 10.87 -14.23 7.66
N HIS A 6 11.77 -13.39 8.16
CA HIS A 6 11.65 -11.93 8.04
C HIS A 6 10.31 -11.40 8.54
N GLY A 7 9.86 -11.91 9.68
CA GLY A 7 8.66 -11.41 10.33
C GLY A 7 7.35 -11.95 9.78
N GLY A 8 7.40 -12.92 8.88
CA GLY A 8 6.19 -13.53 8.37
C GLY A 8 5.37 -12.68 7.42
N VAL A 9 5.98 -11.65 6.82
CA VAL A 9 5.29 -10.80 5.85
C VAL A 9 4.90 -11.64 4.63
N GLN A 10 3.63 -11.60 4.28
CA GLN A 10 3.07 -12.37 3.16
C GLN A 10 2.64 -11.51 2.00
N TRP A 11 2.39 -10.22 2.25
CA TRP A 11 1.88 -9.29 1.25
C TRP A 11 2.58 -7.96 1.38
N LEU A 12 2.80 -7.29 0.24
CA LEU A 12 3.24 -5.89 0.23
C LEU A 12 2.05 -5.02 -0.11
N VAL A 13 1.84 -3.96 0.66
CA VAL A 13 0.86 -2.94 0.35
C VAL A 13 1.62 -1.64 0.13
N VAL A 14 1.65 -1.19 -1.11
CA VAL A 14 2.50 -0.08 -1.55
C VAL A 14 1.62 1.13 -1.81
N PHE A 15 1.86 2.21 -1.08
CA PHE A 15 1.12 3.45 -1.25
C PHE A 15 1.99 4.40 -2.07
N LEU A 16 1.56 4.71 -3.29
CA LEU A 16 2.32 5.58 -4.18
C LEU A 16 1.92 7.03 -4.00
N GLY A 17 2.91 7.89 -4.03
CA GLY A 17 2.73 9.32 -3.95
C GLY A 17 4.04 10.02 -4.28
N ASN A 18 4.01 11.34 -4.36
CA ASN A 18 5.22 12.13 -4.53
C ASN A 18 5.69 12.60 -3.16
N PRO A 19 6.88 12.18 -2.71
CA PRO A 19 7.41 12.66 -1.44
C PRO A 19 7.76 14.14 -1.57
N GLY A 20 7.34 14.93 -0.59
CA GLY A 20 7.62 16.34 -0.55
C GLY A 20 6.45 17.14 -0.03
N LEU A 21 6.76 18.26 0.64
CA LEU A 21 5.73 19.08 1.27
C LEU A 21 4.74 19.64 0.27
N LYS A 22 5.19 19.91 -0.97
CA LYS A 22 4.35 20.47 -2.00
C LYS A 22 3.12 19.62 -2.29
N TYR A 23 3.22 18.30 -2.15
CA TYR A 23 2.16 17.38 -2.51
C TYR A 23 1.46 16.77 -1.31
N GLN A 24 1.85 17.15 -0.10
CA GLN A 24 1.49 16.42 1.12
C GLN A 24 -0.01 16.27 1.35
N ASN A 25 -0.79 17.28 1.05
CA ASN A 25 -2.24 17.28 1.29
C ASN A 25 -3.04 17.54 0.03
N THR A 26 -2.53 17.14 -1.13
CA THR A 26 -3.20 17.37 -2.40
C THR A 26 -3.90 16.12 -2.88
N ARG A 27 -4.80 16.29 -3.87
CA ARG A 27 -5.46 15.15 -4.52
C ARG A 27 -4.46 14.20 -5.17
N HIS A 28 -3.29 14.73 -5.57
CA HIS A 28 -2.26 13.94 -6.23
C HIS A 28 -1.47 13.07 -5.27
N ASN A 29 -1.83 13.07 -3.99
CA ASN A 29 -1.21 12.23 -2.98
C ASN A 29 -2.22 11.34 -2.27
N ALA A 30 -3.26 10.93 -2.98
CA ALA A 30 -4.31 10.11 -2.38
C ALA A 30 -3.75 8.79 -1.82
N GLY A 31 -2.72 8.23 -2.46
CA GLY A 31 -2.07 7.03 -1.94
C GLY A 31 -1.45 7.26 -0.56
N PHE A 32 -0.70 8.35 -0.41
CA PHE A 32 -0.08 8.67 0.87
C PHE A 32 -1.13 9.05 1.93
N LEU A 33 -2.19 9.72 1.53
CA LEU A 33 -3.28 10.05 2.46
C LEU A 33 -3.98 8.78 2.94
N THR A 34 -4.14 7.80 2.05
CA THR A 34 -4.68 6.49 2.43
C THR A 34 -3.77 5.79 3.42
N ALA A 35 -2.46 5.91 3.22
CA ALA A 35 -1.49 5.33 4.17
C ALA A 35 -1.67 5.93 5.56
N ASN A 36 -1.93 7.23 5.67
CA ASN A 36 -2.16 7.87 6.97
C ASN A 36 -3.37 7.29 7.69
N VAL A 37 -4.43 6.99 6.95
CA VAL A 37 -5.63 6.37 7.52
C VAL A 37 -5.31 4.96 8.03
N VAL A 38 -4.55 4.20 7.25
CA VAL A 38 -4.16 2.84 7.64
C VAL A 38 -3.26 2.85 8.87
N GLU A 39 -2.31 3.80 8.93
CA GLU A 39 -1.47 3.95 10.12
C GLU A 39 -2.31 4.13 11.38
N LYS A 40 -3.28 5.01 11.28
CA LYS A 40 -4.14 5.34 12.43
C LYS A 40 -4.97 4.12 12.84
N ASP A 41 -5.54 3.42 11.88
CA ASP A 41 -6.39 2.25 12.18
C ASP A 41 -5.57 1.10 12.75
N CYS A 42 -4.40 0.84 12.19
CA CYS A 42 -3.56 -0.27 12.63
C CYS A 42 -2.74 0.05 13.89
N GLY A 43 -2.69 1.32 14.28
CA GLY A 43 -1.88 1.73 15.43
C GLY A 43 -0.39 1.62 15.18
N VAL A 44 0.06 1.81 13.95
CA VAL A 44 1.48 1.72 13.58
C VAL A 44 1.92 3.02 12.93
N HIS A 45 3.24 3.21 12.85
CA HIS A 45 3.84 4.35 12.16
C HIS A 45 4.68 3.83 11.00
N ILE A 46 4.36 4.28 9.78
CA ILE A 46 5.13 3.92 8.59
C ILE A 46 6.32 4.86 8.51
N ASP A 47 7.32 4.61 9.34
CA ASP A 47 8.42 5.54 9.52
C ASP A 47 9.81 4.87 9.47
N ARG A 48 9.88 3.56 9.27
CA ARG A 48 11.16 2.87 9.19
C ARG A 48 11.69 2.89 7.77
N LEU A 49 12.79 3.59 7.55
CA LEU A 49 13.38 3.72 6.21
C LEU A 49 14.12 2.44 5.83
N ARG A 50 13.59 1.74 4.84
CA ARG A 50 14.19 0.54 4.25
C ARG A 50 13.79 0.45 2.79
N PHE A 51 14.65 -0.09 1.95
CA PHE A 51 14.34 -0.31 0.53
C PHE A 51 13.92 0.99 -0.18
N HIS A 52 14.53 2.13 0.19
CA HIS A 52 14.17 3.45 -0.35
C HIS A 52 12.70 3.79 -0.11
N ALA A 53 12.14 3.30 0.97
CA ALA A 53 10.74 3.53 1.34
C ALA A 53 10.63 3.68 2.84
N LEU A 54 9.58 4.36 3.27
CA LEU A 54 9.17 4.29 4.67
C LEU A 54 8.30 3.06 4.81
N THR A 55 8.53 2.26 5.85
CA THR A 55 7.88 0.97 6.01
C THR A 55 7.35 0.75 7.41
N ALA A 56 6.40 -0.16 7.52
CA ALA A 56 5.92 -0.68 8.79
C ALA A 56 5.30 -2.05 8.56
N GLN A 57 5.42 -2.94 9.53
CA GLN A 57 4.70 -4.19 9.49
C GLN A 57 3.35 -4.01 10.18
N ALA A 58 2.32 -4.60 9.61
CA ALA A 58 0.98 -4.48 10.15
C ALA A 58 0.15 -5.71 9.77
N GLU A 59 -1.10 -5.69 10.19
CA GLU A 59 -2.05 -6.73 9.84
C GLU A 59 -3.28 -6.07 9.24
N LEU A 60 -3.64 -6.48 8.04
CA LEU A 60 -4.82 -5.99 7.34
C LEU A 60 -5.66 -7.19 6.92
N GLY A 61 -6.93 -7.17 7.30
CA GLY A 61 -7.84 -8.26 6.94
C GLY A 61 -7.34 -9.62 7.39
N GLY A 62 -6.64 -9.68 8.53
CA GLY A 62 -6.09 -10.93 9.04
C GLY A 62 -4.80 -11.37 8.36
N GLN A 63 -4.24 -10.57 7.46
CA GLN A 63 -3.03 -10.91 6.72
C GLN A 63 -1.85 -10.06 7.19
N LYS A 64 -0.68 -10.69 7.28
CA LYS A 64 0.55 -9.97 7.65
C LYS A 64 1.10 -9.25 6.44
N VAL A 65 1.21 -7.94 6.54
CA VAL A 65 1.62 -7.10 5.41
C VAL A 65 2.78 -6.21 5.79
N LEU A 66 3.55 -5.83 4.79
CA LEU A 66 4.49 -4.72 4.91
C LEU A 66 3.86 -3.52 4.21
N LEU A 67 3.63 -2.47 4.97
CA LEU A 67 3.13 -1.21 4.41
C LEU A 67 4.33 -0.41 3.93
N MET A 68 4.27 0.11 2.71
CA MET A 68 5.39 0.83 2.11
C MET A 68 4.93 2.15 1.52
N LYS A 69 5.72 3.19 1.78
CA LYS A 69 5.58 4.49 1.13
C LYS A 69 6.91 4.76 0.44
N PRO A 70 7.06 4.41 -0.85
CA PRO A 70 8.31 4.66 -1.56
C PRO A 70 8.67 6.14 -1.51
N GLN A 71 9.94 6.43 -1.27
CA GLN A 71 10.45 7.79 -1.21
C GLN A 71 11.14 8.18 -2.52
N THR A 72 11.06 7.30 -3.51
CA THR A 72 11.47 7.60 -4.88
C THR A 72 10.36 8.37 -5.58
N PHE A 73 10.67 8.97 -6.74
CA PHE A 73 9.60 9.53 -7.56
C PHE A 73 8.73 8.40 -8.08
N MET A 74 7.48 8.72 -8.41
CA MET A 74 6.47 7.73 -8.75
C MET A 74 6.90 6.76 -9.84
N ASN A 75 7.60 7.26 -10.87
CA ASN A 75 8.04 6.41 -11.97
C ASN A 75 9.19 5.49 -11.59
N ASN A 76 9.78 5.66 -10.40
CA ASN A 76 10.88 4.84 -9.92
C ASN A 76 10.51 3.99 -8.71
N SER A 77 9.22 3.85 -8.43
CA SER A 77 8.77 3.11 -7.24
C SER A 77 9.20 1.65 -7.25
N GLY A 78 9.44 1.09 -8.42
CA GLY A 78 9.96 -0.27 -8.52
C GLY A 78 11.32 -0.45 -7.83
N GLU A 79 12.09 0.63 -7.69
CA GLU A 79 13.36 0.58 -6.98
C GLU A 79 13.18 0.29 -5.49
N ALA A 80 12.00 0.57 -4.95
CA ALA A 80 11.67 0.25 -3.58
C ALA A 80 10.97 -1.10 -3.47
N VAL A 81 10.05 -1.37 -4.38
CA VAL A 81 9.21 -2.57 -4.31
C VAL A 81 9.99 -3.84 -4.60
N ALA A 82 10.86 -3.83 -5.62
CA ALA A 82 11.58 -5.03 -6.04
C ALA A 82 12.49 -5.59 -4.93
N PRO A 83 13.36 -4.78 -4.28
CA PRO A 83 14.19 -5.32 -3.21
C PRO A 83 13.37 -5.77 -2.00
N ALA A 84 12.27 -5.10 -1.68
CA ALA A 84 11.42 -5.53 -0.58
C ALA A 84 10.76 -6.88 -0.87
N ALA A 85 10.24 -7.04 -2.08
CA ALA A 85 9.62 -8.30 -2.48
C ALA A 85 10.64 -9.44 -2.43
N LYS A 86 11.87 -9.18 -2.88
CA LYS A 86 12.93 -10.18 -2.84
C LYS A 86 13.30 -10.55 -1.42
N PHE A 87 13.44 -9.54 -0.54
CA PHE A 87 13.84 -9.76 0.85
C PHE A 87 12.82 -10.62 1.60
N TYR A 88 11.54 -10.30 1.46
CA TYR A 88 10.47 -11.02 2.14
C TYR A 88 9.95 -12.22 1.35
N LYS A 89 10.50 -12.48 0.17
CA LYS A 89 10.09 -13.59 -0.70
C LYS A 89 8.61 -13.52 -1.03
N VAL A 90 8.14 -12.31 -1.35
CA VAL A 90 6.75 -12.07 -1.70
C VAL A 90 6.60 -12.15 -3.22
N PRO A 91 5.75 -13.03 -3.73
CA PRO A 91 5.55 -13.13 -5.18
C PRO A 91 4.79 -11.91 -5.72
N PRO A 92 4.90 -11.63 -7.03
CA PRO A 92 4.22 -10.46 -7.61
C PRO A 92 2.71 -10.44 -7.35
N GLU A 93 2.08 -11.60 -7.28
CA GLU A 93 0.64 -11.70 -7.03
C GLU A 93 0.26 -11.24 -5.62
N HIS A 94 1.24 -11.12 -4.73
CA HIS A 94 1.02 -10.67 -3.36
C HIS A 94 1.44 -9.21 -3.16
N ILE A 95 1.49 -8.44 -4.24
CA ILE A 95 1.81 -7.01 -4.18
C ILE A 95 0.57 -6.21 -4.56
N LEU A 96 0.14 -5.36 -3.63
CA LEU A 96 -1.01 -4.49 -3.82
C LEU A 96 -0.50 -3.06 -3.91
N VAL A 97 -0.91 -2.34 -4.95
CA VAL A 97 -0.49 -0.95 -5.16
C VAL A 97 -1.70 -0.03 -5.04
N VAL A 98 -1.58 0.95 -4.15
CA VAL A 98 -2.62 1.96 -3.92
C VAL A 98 -2.07 3.29 -4.42
N SER A 99 -2.74 3.90 -5.38
CA SER A 99 -2.27 5.14 -6.01
C SER A 99 -3.43 6.05 -6.38
N ASP A 100 -3.08 7.28 -6.68
CA ASP A 100 -4.02 8.25 -7.21
C ASP A 100 -4.33 7.93 -8.68
N GLU A 101 -5.59 8.01 -9.07
CA GLU A 101 -6.01 7.82 -10.45
C GLU A 101 -6.02 9.18 -11.14
N ILE A 102 -4.87 9.55 -11.70
CA ILE A 102 -4.68 10.91 -12.23
C ILE A 102 -5.00 11.06 -13.70
N HIS A 103 -5.11 9.97 -14.45
CA HIS A 103 -5.29 10.06 -15.90
C HIS A 103 -6.71 10.42 -16.30
N LEU A 104 -7.69 9.84 -15.62
CA LEU A 104 -9.09 10.02 -15.99
C LEU A 104 -9.81 10.96 -15.04
N GLN A 105 -9.64 10.77 -13.74
CA GLN A 105 -10.31 11.59 -12.72
C GLN A 105 -9.41 11.82 -11.54
N PRO A 106 -8.79 13.01 -11.45
CA PRO A 106 -7.99 13.33 -10.28
C PRO A 106 -8.80 13.21 -8.98
N GLY A 107 -8.17 12.70 -7.95
CA GLY A 107 -8.84 12.50 -6.66
C GLY A 107 -9.49 11.14 -6.51
N ARG A 108 -9.53 10.35 -7.58
CA ARG A 108 -9.99 8.97 -7.51
C ARG A 108 -8.81 8.07 -7.13
N LEU A 109 -9.06 7.12 -6.25
CA LEU A 109 -8.04 6.18 -5.79
C LEU A 109 -8.07 4.92 -6.65
N ARG A 110 -6.91 4.40 -6.98
CA ARG A 110 -6.77 3.15 -7.72
C ARG A 110 -6.03 2.12 -6.88
N ILE A 111 -6.59 0.91 -6.80
CA ILE A 111 -5.94 -0.24 -6.19
C ILE A 111 -5.67 -1.24 -7.30
N ARG A 112 -4.39 -1.61 -7.47
CA ARG A 112 -3.97 -2.55 -8.51
C ARG A 112 -3.26 -3.75 -7.91
N THR A 113 -3.47 -4.90 -8.54
CA THR A 113 -2.79 -6.13 -8.19
C THR A 113 -2.23 -6.77 -9.47
N LYS A 114 -1.21 -7.58 -9.35
CA LYS A 114 -0.65 -8.28 -10.49
C LYS A 114 -1.58 -9.39 -10.98
N GLY A 115 -2.25 -10.05 -10.05
CA GLY A 115 -3.13 -11.16 -10.41
C GLY A 115 -4.58 -10.84 -10.13
N SER A 116 -5.45 -11.79 -10.46
CA SER A 116 -6.86 -11.65 -10.16
C SER A 116 -7.10 -11.85 -8.66
N ALA A 117 -7.80 -10.90 -8.05
CA ALA A 117 -8.19 -11.03 -6.65
C ALA A 117 -9.18 -12.18 -6.45
N GLY A 118 -9.82 -12.62 -7.51
CA GLY A 118 -10.85 -13.65 -7.42
C GLY A 118 -10.37 -14.98 -6.89
N GLY A 119 -9.08 -15.31 -7.07
CA GLY A 119 -8.51 -16.56 -6.59
C GLY A 119 -7.77 -16.47 -5.27
N HIS A 120 -7.70 -15.28 -4.65
CA HIS A 120 -6.87 -15.07 -3.47
C HIS A 120 -7.68 -14.49 -2.32
N ASN A 121 -8.12 -15.37 -1.40
CA ASN A 121 -8.93 -14.94 -0.26
C ASN A 121 -8.20 -13.92 0.60
N GLY A 122 -6.88 -14.07 0.79
CA GLY A 122 -6.09 -13.12 1.56
C GLY A 122 -6.09 -11.74 0.92
N LEU A 123 -5.94 -11.67 -0.39
CA LEU A 123 -5.96 -10.41 -1.11
C LEU A 123 -7.34 -9.74 -1.02
N LYS A 124 -8.40 -10.53 -1.16
CA LYS A 124 -9.75 -10.00 -1.00
C LYS A 124 -9.96 -9.42 0.40
N SER A 125 -9.43 -10.06 1.41
CA SER A 125 -9.56 -9.58 2.79
C SER A 125 -8.83 -8.25 2.97
N ILE A 126 -7.64 -8.11 2.39
CA ILE A 126 -6.88 -6.86 2.45
C ILE A 126 -7.66 -5.74 1.73
N ILE A 127 -8.14 -6.02 0.52
CA ILE A 127 -8.88 -5.03 -0.26
C ILE A 127 -10.15 -4.59 0.50
N ALA A 128 -10.90 -5.54 1.05
CA ALA A 128 -12.10 -5.21 1.80
C ALA A 128 -11.79 -4.32 3.00
N CYS A 129 -10.70 -4.62 3.70
CA CYS A 129 -10.27 -3.81 4.84
C CYS A 129 -9.92 -2.38 4.39
N LEU A 130 -9.15 -2.24 3.32
CA LEU A 130 -8.76 -0.93 2.79
C LEU A 130 -9.98 -0.13 2.36
N LEU A 131 -10.93 -0.75 1.66
CA LEU A 131 -12.15 -0.08 1.22
C LEU A 131 -12.97 0.41 2.40
N SER A 132 -13.09 -0.41 3.43
CA SER A 132 -13.79 -0.04 4.65
C SER A 132 -13.19 1.22 5.28
N LEU A 133 -11.86 1.27 5.41
CA LEU A 133 -11.17 2.40 6.00
C LEU A 133 -11.30 3.67 5.16
N ILE A 134 -11.21 3.54 3.85
CA ILE A 134 -11.34 4.67 2.92
C ILE A 134 -12.75 5.26 3.01
N HIS A 135 -13.78 4.42 3.03
CA HIS A 135 -15.15 4.90 3.08
C HIS A 135 -15.50 5.54 4.41
N ILE A 136 -14.89 5.11 5.50
CA ILE A 136 -15.09 5.74 6.80
C ILE A 136 -14.47 7.14 6.82
N SER A 137 -13.25 7.27 6.28
CA SER A 137 -12.51 8.53 6.33
C SER A 137 -12.95 9.52 5.26
N GLU A 138 -13.28 9.04 4.05
CA GLU A 138 -13.70 9.87 2.93
C GLU A 138 -14.83 9.18 2.18
N PRO A 139 -16.07 9.31 2.66
CA PRO A 139 -17.20 8.55 2.08
C PRO A 139 -17.47 8.86 0.62
N THR A 140 -17.05 10.03 0.12
CA THR A 140 -17.29 10.42 -1.27
C THR A 140 -16.17 10.00 -2.22
N ARG A 141 -15.08 9.45 -1.69
CA ARG A 141 -13.96 9.05 -2.54
C ARG A 141 -14.33 7.82 -3.36
N ARG A 142 -14.05 7.88 -4.64
CA ARG A 142 -14.26 6.75 -5.54
C ARG A 142 -13.00 5.92 -5.64
N VAL A 143 -13.16 4.62 -5.70
CA VAL A 143 -12.05 3.66 -5.76
C VAL A 143 -12.23 2.78 -6.99
N VAL A 144 -11.15 2.63 -7.75
CA VAL A 144 -11.08 1.74 -8.90
C VAL A 144 -10.17 0.56 -8.54
N ILE A 145 -10.65 -0.65 -8.75
CA ILE A 145 -9.87 -1.86 -8.52
C ILE A 145 -9.57 -2.49 -9.87
N SER A 146 -8.28 -2.74 -10.14
CA SER A 146 -7.89 -3.31 -11.43
C SER A 146 -6.77 -4.35 -11.29
#